data_bf167d4a053c696c97b09b977eb7de80
#
_entry.id   bf167d4a053c696c97b09b977eb7de80
#
_cell.length_a   1.000
_cell.length_b   1.000
_cell.length_c   1.000
_cell.angle_alpha   90.00
_cell.angle_beta   90.00
_cell.angle_gamma   90.00
#
_symmetry.space_group_name_H-M   'P 1'
#
loop_
_entity.id
_entity.type
_entity.pdbx_description
1 polymer ?
#
loop_
_entity_poly.entity_id
_entity_poly.type
_entity_poly.pdbx_seq_one_letter_code
_entity_poly.pdbx_strand_id
1 'polypeptide(L)'
;MAPEPAKPATNSEVGFSYELGVDIEITEGNWQSVRFAKAIAPNAEAKTQDGQTYDDIGADHPIKVGESWTLTLEIQHQRLTDGKYLPEVEAFKAATEPDALGNKATVHVRWYDKPATGKANPDDAYEGFGTVSITRSQTGTNDIGGWNITVTGQGPRKKIKNPLNAAG
;
A
#
# COMPACT_ATOMS: atom_id res chain seq x y z
N MET A 1 16.70 29.51 30.85
CA MET A 1 17.01 29.31 29.43
C MET A 1 16.27 28.09 28.94
N ALA A 2 15.42 28.24 27.92
CA ALA A 2 14.71 27.08 27.34
C ALA A 2 15.73 26.14 26.66
N PRO A 3 15.61 24.81 26.77
CA PRO A 3 16.50 23.92 26.09
C PRO A 3 16.39 24.10 24.57
N GLU A 4 17.53 24.10 23.90
CA GLU A 4 17.57 24.15 22.45
C GLU A 4 16.84 22.92 21.88
N PRO A 5 16.00 23.08 20.84
CA PRO A 5 15.34 21.93 20.24
C PRO A 5 16.37 20.95 19.72
N ALA A 6 16.09 19.67 19.93
CA ALA A 6 16.97 18.60 19.48
C ALA A 6 17.18 18.69 17.95
N LYS A 7 18.43 18.82 17.52
CA LYS A 7 18.77 18.73 16.09
C LYS A 7 18.64 17.30 15.62
N PRO A 8 18.15 17.08 14.40
CA PRO A 8 18.23 15.75 13.80
C PRO A 8 19.65 15.25 13.78
N ALA A 9 19.82 13.93 13.82
CA ALA A 9 21.15 13.32 13.71
C ALA A 9 21.84 13.82 12.43
N THR A 10 23.15 14.01 12.48
CA THR A 10 23.94 14.63 11.40
C THR A 10 23.80 13.94 10.04
N ASN A 11 23.31 12.69 10.01
CA ASN A 11 23.19 11.87 8.80
C ASN A 11 21.72 11.51 8.49
N SER A 12 20.76 12.25 9.04
CA SER A 12 19.35 12.00 8.79
C SER A 12 18.71 13.16 8.04
N GLU A 13 17.79 12.82 7.14
CA GLU A 13 16.98 13.78 6.40
C GLU A 13 15.50 13.48 6.65
N VAL A 14 14.64 14.49 6.48
CA VAL A 14 13.20 14.31 6.61
C VAL A 14 12.69 13.60 5.36
N GLY A 15 11.95 12.49 5.56
CA GLY A 15 11.23 11.82 4.49
C GLY A 15 9.85 12.42 4.29
N PHE A 16 9.34 12.30 3.09
CA PHE A 16 8.03 12.82 2.71
C PHE A 16 7.05 11.70 2.40
N SER A 17 5.77 11.95 2.63
CA SER A 17 4.71 10.95 2.45
C SER A 17 4.60 10.43 1.01
N TYR A 18 5.00 11.23 0.03
CA TYR A 18 4.96 10.82 -1.38
C TYR A 18 6.13 9.90 -1.78
N GLU A 19 7.02 9.59 -0.85
CA GLU A 19 8.16 8.70 -1.09
C GLU A 19 7.77 7.23 -0.90
N LEU A 20 6.66 6.84 -1.49
CA LEU A 20 6.14 5.48 -1.45
C LEU A 20 5.59 5.13 -2.82
N GLY A 21 6.02 4.01 -3.37
CA GLY A 21 5.55 3.51 -4.66
C GLY A 21 4.61 2.33 -4.49
N VAL A 22 3.66 2.22 -5.39
CA VAL A 22 2.76 1.07 -5.48
C VAL A 22 2.71 0.62 -6.93
N ASP A 23 2.83 -0.68 -7.14
CA ASP A 23 2.63 -1.30 -8.44
C ASP A 23 1.53 -2.36 -8.36
N ILE A 24 0.79 -2.50 -9.45
CA ILE A 24 -0.15 -3.61 -9.64
C ILE A 24 0.33 -4.47 -10.81
N GLU A 25 0.27 -5.78 -10.63
CA GLU A 25 0.58 -6.73 -11.69
C GLU A 25 -0.62 -6.85 -12.62
N ILE A 26 -0.46 -6.45 -13.86
CA ILE A 26 -1.53 -6.48 -14.87
C ILE A 26 -1.61 -7.86 -15.53
N THR A 27 -0.45 -8.38 -15.91
CA THR A 27 -0.27 -9.75 -16.39
C THR A 27 0.96 -10.32 -15.72
N GLU A 28 1.11 -11.63 -15.73
CA GLU A 28 2.22 -12.29 -15.04
C GLU A 28 3.57 -11.66 -15.40
N GLY A 29 4.25 -11.15 -14.38
CA GLY A 29 5.55 -10.47 -14.50
C GLY A 29 5.49 -9.04 -15.01
N ASN A 30 4.32 -8.54 -15.42
CA ASN A 30 4.17 -7.19 -15.95
C ASN A 30 3.55 -6.26 -14.91
N TRP A 31 4.40 -5.51 -14.25
CA TRP A 31 4.02 -4.57 -13.19
C TRP A 31 3.80 -3.16 -13.76
N GLN A 32 2.68 -2.56 -13.37
CA GLN A 32 2.35 -1.19 -13.73
C GLN A 32 2.32 -0.33 -12.47
N SER A 33 3.09 0.76 -12.48
CA SER A 33 3.08 1.72 -11.37
C SER A 33 1.75 2.45 -11.28
N VAL A 34 1.27 2.62 -10.05
CA VAL A 34 0.10 3.45 -9.77
C VAL A 34 0.52 4.91 -9.81
N ARG A 35 -0.06 5.65 -10.75
CA ARG A 35 0.24 7.08 -10.97
C ARG A 35 -0.88 7.95 -10.44
N PHE A 36 -0.58 9.23 -10.25
CA PHE A 36 -1.53 10.26 -9.78
C PHE A 36 -2.16 9.90 -8.44
N ALA A 37 -1.44 9.18 -7.61
CA ALA A 37 -1.90 8.88 -6.25
C ALA A 37 -1.84 10.15 -5.39
N LYS A 38 -2.93 10.42 -4.68
CA LYS A 38 -3.02 11.52 -3.74
C LYS A 38 -2.71 11.05 -2.32
N ALA A 39 -2.96 9.79 -2.03
CA ALA A 39 -2.66 9.17 -0.75
C ALA A 39 -2.41 7.68 -0.94
N ILE A 40 -1.45 7.16 -0.21
CA ILE A 40 -1.12 5.74 -0.17
C ILE A 40 -0.94 5.36 1.30
N ALA A 41 -1.72 4.41 1.78
CA ALA A 41 -1.68 3.98 3.18
C ALA A 41 -1.68 2.45 3.28
N PRO A 42 -0.49 1.83 3.30
CA PRO A 42 -0.39 0.42 3.65
C PRO A 42 -0.55 0.25 5.16
N ASN A 43 -1.25 -0.80 5.56
CA ASN A 43 -1.45 -1.12 6.97
C ASN A 43 -1.32 -2.62 7.19
N ALA A 44 -0.65 -3.00 8.26
CA ALA A 44 -0.57 -4.39 8.69
C ALA A 44 -0.84 -4.46 10.18
N GLU A 45 -1.80 -5.28 10.57
CA GLU A 45 -2.20 -5.45 11.96
C GLU A 45 -1.87 -6.86 12.44
N ALA A 46 -1.23 -6.93 13.61
CA ALA A 46 -0.95 -8.19 14.25
C ALA A 46 -2.23 -8.82 14.78
N LYS A 47 -2.42 -10.10 14.52
CA LYS A 47 -3.41 -10.92 15.21
C LYS A 47 -2.71 -11.59 16.38
N THR A 48 -3.23 -11.38 17.58
CA THR A 48 -2.61 -11.87 18.80
C THR A 48 -3.53 -12.85 19.53
N GLN A 49 -2.90 -13.74 20.26
CA GLN A 49 -3.54 -14.58 21.26
C GLN A 49 -2.94 -14.27 22.62
N ASP A 50 -3.73 -14.44 23.67
CA ASP A 50 -3.24 -14.27 25.03
C ASP A 50 -2.38 -15.48 25.41
N GLY A 51 -1.10 -15.19 25.67
CA GLY A 51 -0.13 -16.20 26.14
C GLY A 51 0.15 -16.09 27.63
N GLN A 52 -0.71 -15.42 28.40
CA GLN A 52 -0.53 -15.17 29.81
C GLN A 52 -0.37 -16.47 30.60
N THR A 53 0.64 -16.51 31.46
CA THR A 53 0.90 -17.57 32.39
C THR A 53 1.01 -17.02 33.82
N TYR A 54 1.16 -17.88 34.81
CA TYR A 54 1.37 -17.45 36.19
C TYR A 54 2.65 -16.61 36.36
N ASP A 55 3.64 -16.82 35.50
CA ASP A 55 4.91 -16.08 35.56
C ASP A 55 4.74 -14.59 35.16
N ASP A 56 3.67 -14.27 34.46
CA ASP A 56 3.34 -12.88 34.07
C ASP A 56 2.71 -12.07 35.22
N ILE A 57 2.35 -12.74 36.30
CA ILE A 57 1.80 -12.11 37.53
C ILE A 57 0.63 -11.16 37.22
N GLY A 58 -0.29 -11.59 36.33
CA GLY A 58 -1.46 -10.83 35.95
C GLY A 58 -1.22 -9.78 34.85
N ALA A 59 -0.01 -9.63 34.35
CA ALA A 59 0.27 -8.74 33.22
C ALA A 59 -0.14 -9.37 31.89
N ASP A 60 -0.54 -8.52 30.92
CA ASP A 60 -0.89 -8.98 29.59
C ASP A 60 0.34 -9.55 28.87
N HIS A 61 0.13 -10.63 28.13
CA HIS A 61 1.19 -11.28 27.35
C HIS A 61 0.66 -11.66 25.95
N PRO A 62 0.37 -10.66 25.08
CA PRO A 62 -0.12 -10.94 23.72
C PRO A 62 1.00 -11.53 22.86
N ILE A 63 0.72 -12.65 22.24
CA ILE A 63 1.64 -13.32 21.31
C ILE A 63 1.08 -13.19 19.90
N LYS A 64 1.89 -12.68 18.97
CA LYS A 64 1.50 -12.55 17.56
C LYS A 64 1.42 -13.94 16.93
N VAL A 65 0.22 -14.30 16.46
CA VAL A 65 -0.04 -15.58 15.79
C VAL A 65 -0.33 -15.44 14.30
N GLY A 66 -0.46 -14.20 13.82
CA GLY A 66 -0.71 -13.92 12.41
C GLY A 66 -0.81 -12.43 12.16
N GLU A 67 -1.19 -12.06 10.96
CA GLU A 67 -1.48 -10.66 10.64
C GLU A 67 -2.56 -10.56 9.56
N SER A 68 -3.20 -9.41 9.50
CA SER A 68 -4.01 -8.95 8.38
C SER A 68 -3.39 -7.70 7.81
N TRP A 69 -3.59 -7.47 6.52
CA TRP A 69 -3.07 -6.27 5.89
C TRP A 69 -4.09 -5.66 4.92
N THR A 70 -3.99 -4.36 4.74
CA THR A 70 -4.77 -3.60 3.77
C THR A 70 -3.85 -2.59 3.10
N LEU A 71 -4.19 -2.22 1.88
CA LEU A 71 -3.54 -1.13 1.15
C LEU A 71 -4.63 -0.20 0.65
N THR A 72 -4.63 1.04 1.12
CA THR A 72 -5.61 2.05 0.74
C THR A 72 -4.95 3.07 -0.17
N LEU A 73 -5.59 3.36 -1.30
CA LEU A 73 -5.11 4.32 -2.28
C LEU A 73 -6.19 5.35 -2.57
N GLU A 74 -5.79 6.60 -2.72
CA GLU A 74 -6.62 7.64 -3.32
C GLU A 74 -5.91 8.10 -4.60
N ILE A 75 -6.58 7.94 -5.74
CA ILE A 75 -6.00 8.22 -7.06
C ILE A 75 -6.84 9.29 -7.76
N GLN A 76 -6.19 10.31 -8.33
CA GLN A 76 -6.85 11.32 -9.12
C GLN A 76 -7.42 10.69 -10.40
N HIS A 77 -8.63 11.10 -10.77
CA HIS A 77 -9.27 10.64 -11.99
C HIS A 77 -8.54 11.18 -13.21
N GLN A 78 -7.96 10.29 -13.99
CA GLN A 78 -7.33 10.61 -15.26
C GLN A 78 -7.97 9.79 -16.38
N ARG A 79 -8.10 10.37 -17.54
CA ARG A 79 -8.72 9.75 -18.71
C ARG A 79 -7.78 9.82 -19.91
N LEU A 80 -7.63 8.69 -20.59
CA LEU A 80 -6.88 8.64 -21.85
C LEU A 80 -7.73 9.16 -23.00
N THR A 81 -7.09 9.45 -24.13
CA THR A 81 -7.76 10.00 -25.32
C THR A 81 -8.76 9.02 -25.94
N ASP A 82 -8.61 7.72 -25.71
CA ASP A 82 -9.55 6.69 -26.16
C ASP A 82 -10.77 6.54 -25.22
N GLY A 83 -10.85 7.33 -24.16
CA GLY A 83 -11.91 7.31 -23.19
C GLY A 83 -11.70 6.39 -22.01
N LYS A 84 -10.70 5.53 -22.05
CA LYS A 84 -10.38 4.63 -20.93
C LYS A 84 -9.64 5.35 -19.81
N TYR A 85 -9.65 4.76 -18.64
CA TYR A 85 -8.83 5.18 -17.52
C TYR A 85 -7.40 4.66 -17.69
N LEU A 86 -6.52 5.05 -16.78
CA LEU A 86 -5.15 4.53 -16.79
C LEU A 86 -5.14 3.01 -16.59
N PRO A 87 -4.16 2.29 -17.15
CA PRO A 87 -4.12 0.82 -17.05
C PRO A 87 -4.20 0.27 -15.64
N GLU A 88 -3.56 0.93 -14.67
CA GLU A 88 -3.61 0.53 -13.27
C GLU A 88 -5.02 0.67 -12.69
N VAL A 89 -5.75 1.73 -13.04
CA VAL A 89 -7.13 1.93 -12.59
C VAL A 89 -8.06 0.92 -13.26
N GLU A 90 -7.88 0.67 -14.54
CA GLU A 90 -8.66 -0.35 -15.27
C GLU A 90 -8.45 -1.75 -14.67
N ALA A 91 -7.23 -2.07 -14.24
CA ALA A 91 -6.93 -3.35 -13.59
C ALA A 91 -7.66 -3.49 -12.24
N PHE A 92 -7.67 -2.43 -11.43
CA PHE A 92 -8.43 -2.44 -10.18
C PHE A 92 -9.93 -2.55 -10.44
N LYS A 93 -10.46 -1.82 -11.42
CA LYS A 93 -11.87 -1.88 -11.77
C LYS A 93 -12.29 -3.26 -12.26
N ALA A 94 -11.46 -3.90 -13.08
CA ALA A 94 -11.75 -5.23 -13.59
C ALA A 94 -11.95 -6.25 -12.46
N ALA A 95 -11.21 -6.13 -11.38
CA ALA A 95 -11.35 -6.98 -10.21
C ALA A 95 -12.63 -6.71 -9.40
N THR A 96 -13.31 -5.59 -9.65
CA THR A 96 -14.57 -5.22 -8.95
C THR A 96 -15.82 -5.42 -9.81
N GLU A 97 -15.69 -5.91 -11.03
CA GLU A 97 -16.84 -6.13 -11.90
C GLU A 97 -17.78 -7.19 -11.33
N PRO A 98 -19.10 -7.09 -11.61
CA PRO A 98 -20.09 -8.00 -11.00
C PRO A 98 -19.84 -9.48 -11.27
N ASP A 99 -19.22 -9.82 -12.39
CA ASP A 99 -18.90 -11.19 -12.77
C ASP A 99 -17.48 -11.63 -12.34
N ALA A 100 -16.73 -10.72 -11.72
CA ALA A 100 -15.39 -11.05 -11.21
C ALA A 100 -15.51 -11.72 -9.84
N LEU A 101 -15.24 -13.02 -9.82
CA LEU A 101 -15.29 -13.84 -8.60
C LEU A 101 -14.00 -14.64 -8.47
N GLY A 102 -13.59 -14.90 -7.23
CA GLY A 102 -12.40 -15.69 -6.94
C GLY A 102 -11.14 -15.04 -7.51
N ASN A 103 -10.41 -15.76 -8.34
CA ASN A 103 -9.16 -15.27 -8.91
C ASN A 103 -9.32 -14.04 -9.80
N LYS A 104 -10.48 -13.88 -10.44
CA LYS A 104 -10.77 -12.68 -11.24
C LYS A 104 -10.96 -11.42 -10.40
N ALA A 105 -11.35 -11.60 -9.14
CA ALA A 105 -11.53 -10.52 -8.18
C ALA A 105 -10.29 -10.28 -7.31
N THR A 106 -9.22 -10.98 -7.60
CA THR A 106 -7.96 -10.90 -6.85
C THR A 106 -6.92 -10.12 -7.63
N VAL A 107 -6.28 -9.18 -6.98
CA VAL A 107 -5.16 -8.42 -7.55
C VAL A 107 -3.86 -8.77 -6.83
N HIS A 108 -2.75 -8.65 -7.54
CA HIS A 108 -1.42 -8.76 -6.98
C HIS A 108 -0.79 -7.39 -6.96
N VAL A 109 -0.47 -6.90 -5.77
CA VAL A 109 0.09 -5.56 -5.57
C VAL A 109 1.40 -5.65 -4.81
N ARG A 110 2.25 -4.65 -5.01
CA ARG A 110 3.47 -4.46 -4.22
C ARG A 110 3.62 -2.98 -3.88
N TRP A 111 4.21 -2.71 -2.73
CA TRP A 111 4.50 -1.34 -2.29
C TRP A 111 5.89 -1.30 -1.69
N TYR A 112 6.57 -0.19 -1.89
CA TYR A 112 7.97 -0.09 -1.55
C TYR A 112 8.39 1.35 -1.35
N ASP A 113 9.48 1.54 -0.59
CA ASP A 113 10.12 2.83 -0.45
C ASP A 113 10.60 3.34 -1.81
N LYS A 114 10.20 4.57 -2.13
CA LYS A 114 10.54 5.22 -3.40
C LYS A 114 10.95 6.66 -3.15
N PRO A 115 12.20 6.89 -2.69
CA PRO A 115 12.67 8.24 -2.39
C PRO A 115 12.71 9.11 -3.65
N ALA A 116 12.47 10.41 -3.47
CA ALA A 116 12.57 11.37 -4.56
C ALA A 116 14.02 11.52 -5.04
N THR A 117 14.96 11.42 -4.12
CA THR A 117 16.41 11.48 -4.38
C THR A 117 17.12 10.48 -3.49
N GLY A 118 18.27 10.01 -3.93
CA GLY A 118 19.08 9.08 -3.17
C GLY A 118 18.70 7.61 -3.37
N LYS A 119 19.11 6.77 -2.44
CA LYS A 119 18.95 5.33 -2.52
C LYS A 119 17.66 4.89 -1.82
N ALA A 120 16.90 4.02 -2.46
CA ALA A 120 15.75 3.38 -1.84
C ALA A 120 16.18 2.41 -0.75
N ASN A 121 15.36 2.29 0.29
CA ASN A 121 15.59 1.29 1.34
C ASN A 121 15.32 -0.10 0.75
N PRO A 122 16.34 -0.98 0.69
CA PRO A 122 16.19 -2.30 0.08
C PRO A 122 15.27 -3.23 0.87
N ASP A 123 15.07 -2.95 2.15
CA ASP A 123 14.30 -3.79 3.07
C ASP A 123 12.85 -3.35 3.24
N ASP A 124 12.46 -2.22 2.68
CA ASP A 124 11.10 -1.69 2.77
C ASP A 124 10.36 -1.96 1.46
N ALA A 125 9.97 -3.19 1.26
CA ALA A 125 9.15 -3.60 0.12
C ALA A 125 8.37 -4.87 0.46
N TYR A 126 7.11 -4.88 0.06
CA TYR A 126 6.17 -5.97 0.33
C TYR A 126 5.29 -6.21 -0.87
N GLU A 127 4.79 -7.44 -0.98
CA GLU A 127 3.79 -7.80 -1.98
C GLU A 127 2.72 -8.69 -1.37
N GLY A 128 1.56 -8.75 -2.01
CA GLY A 128 0.50 -9.62 -1.58
C GLY A 128 -0.66 -9.63 -2.57
N PHE A 129 -1.49 -10.64 -2.41
CA PHE A 129 -2.74 -10.77 -3.16
C PHE A 129 -3.89 -10.25 -2.30
N GLY A 130 -4.86 -9.62 -2.92
CA GLY A 130 -6.00 -9.11 -2.17
C GLY A 130 -7.25 -8.89 -3.01
N THR A 131 -8.34 -8.70 -2.30
CA THR A 131 -9.65 -8.35 -2.85
C THR A 131 -9.78 -6.83 -2.90
N VAL A 132 -10.38 -6.31 -3.95
CA VAL A 132 -10.48 -4.87 -4.21
C VAL A 132 -11.87 -4.34 -3.91
N SER A 133 -11.92 -3.19 -3.27
CA SER A 133 -13.09 -2.32 -3.18
C SER A 133 -12.76 -0.99 -3.82
N ILE A 134 -13.63 -0.47 -4.66
CA ILE A 134 -13.42 0.81 -5.34
C ILE A 134 -14.65 1.69 -5.21
N THR A 135 -14.43 2.95 -4.86
CA THR A 135 -15.48 3.98 -4.80
C THR A 135 -14.97 5.25 -5.45
N ARG A 136 -15.89 6.09 -5.91
CA ARG A 136 -15.51 7.43 -6.38
C ARG A 136 -15.28 8.34 -5.18
N SER A 137 -14.20 9.12 -5.25
CA SER A 137 -13.87 10.17 -4.29
C SER A 137 -14.06 11.54 -4.92
N GLN A 138 -14.13 12.59 -4.10
CA GLN A 138 -14.25 13.98 -4.55
C GLN A 138 -15.44 14.15 -5.50
N THR A 139 -16.65 14.05 -4.94
CA THR A 139 -17.90 14.03 -5.72
C THR A 139 -18.63 15.36 -5.78
N GLY A 140 -18.08 16.44 -5.23
CA GLY A 140 -18.65 17.78 -5.29
C GLY A 140 -18.59 18.36 -6.72
N THR A 141 -19.48 19.30 -7.02
CA THR A 141 -19.65 19.85 -8.36
C THR A 141 -18.36 20.45 -8.94
N ASN A 142 -17.53 21.05 -8.08
CA ASN A 142 -16.29 21.73 -8.48
C ASN A 142 -15.03 20.93 -8.15
N ASP A 143 -15.18 19.67 -7.76
CA ASP A 143 -14.05 18.83 -7.39
C ASP A 143 -13.41 18.19 -8.62
N ILE A 144 -12.11 17.96 -8.53
CA ILE A 144 -11.42 17.05 -9.43
C ILE A 144 -11.71 15.63 -8.94
N GLY A 145 -12.32 14.82 -9.78
CA GLY A 145 -12.72 13.47 -9.44
C GLY A 145 -11.55 12.56 -9.06
N GLY A 146 -11.85 11.50 -8.38
CA GLY A 146 -10.87 10.51 -7.96
C GLY A 146 -11.48 9.17 -7.62
N TRP A 147 -10.62 8.26 -7.20
CA TRP A 147 -10.97 6.90 -6.81
C TRP A 147 -10.39 6.59 -5.44
N ASN A 148 -11.21 6.06 -4.56
CA ASN A 148 -10.75 5.41 -3.32
C ASN A 148 -10.70 3.91 -3.58
N ILE A 149 -9.52 3.34 -3.47
CA ILE A 149 -9.28 1.92 -3.71
C ILE A 149 -8.74 1.30 -2.43
N THR A 150 -9.36 0.23 -1.98
CA THR A 150 -8.88 -0.55 -0.83
C THR A 150 -8.62 -1.98 -1.28
N VAL A 151 -7.39 -2.43 -1.09
CA VAL A 151 -7.01 -3.82 -1.29
C VAL A 151 -6.96 -4.48 0.08
N THR A 152 -7.82 -5.47 0.30
CA THR A 152 -7.84 -6.25 1.54
C THR A 152 -7.10 -7.55 1.31
N GLY A 153 -6.07 -7.78 2.11
CA GLY A 153 -5.16 -8.92 1.92
C GLY A 153 -5.84 -10.28 2.01
N GLN A 154 -5.52 -11.13 1.08
CA GLN A 154 -5.84 -12.56 1.09
C GLN A 154 -4.54 -13.31 1.43
N GLY A 155 -4.46 -13.83 2.64
CA GLY A 155 -3.25 -14.48 3.11
C GLY A 155 -2.16 -13.48 3.52
N PRO A 156 -0.95 -13.98 3.81
CA PRO A 156 0.13 -13.13 4.31
C PRO A 156 0.70 -12.24 3.20
N ARG A 157 1.12 -11.05 3.60
CA ARG A 157 2.02 -10.26 2.77
C ARG A 157 3.41 -10.88 2.80
N LYS A 158 4.14 -10.74 1.71
CA LYS A 158 5.50 -11.27 1.59
C LYS A 158 6.49 -10.11 1.52
N LYS A 159 7.55 -10.18 2.31
CA LYS A 159 8.66 -9.24 2.18
C LYS A 159 9.45 -9.57 0.93
N ILE A 160 9.72 -8.56 0.12
CA ILE A 160 10.49 -8.67 -1.12
C ILE A 160 11.67 -7.71 -1.11
N LYS A 161 12.58 -7.89 -2.05
CA LYS A 161 13.62 -6.90 -2.30
C LYS A 161 12.98 -5.70 -3.00
N ASN A 162 13.36 -4.49 -2.60
CA ASN A 162 12.83 -3.28 -3.23
C ASN A 162 13.07 -3.30 -4.74
N PRO A 163 12.02 -3.17 -5.57
CA PRO A 163 12.15 -3.21 -7.03
C PRO A 163 13.12 -2.20 -7.61
N LEU A 164 13.30 -1.05 -6.95
CA LEU A 164 14.24 -0.03 -7.39
C LEU A 164 15.70 -0.46 -7.23
N ASN A 165 15.97 -1.39 -6.31
CA ASN A 165 17.32 -1.93 -6.08
C ASN A 165 17.57 -3.22 -6.87
N ALA A 166 16.53 -3.85 -7.39
CA ALA A 166 16.63 -5.09 -8.16
C ALA A 166 17.08 -4.85 -9.60
N ALA A 167 17.03 -3.63 -10.10
CA ALA A 167 17.38 -3.23 -11.46
C ALA A 167 18.85 -2.81 -11.60
N GLY A 168 19.67 -3.04 -10.56
CA GLY A 168 21.09 -2.69 -10.57
C GLY A 168 21.98 -3.80 -11.06
#